data_c26d584eba6497340e51f5c7a1f3cf91
#
_entry.id   c26d584eba6497340e51f5c7a1f3cf91
#
_cell.length_a   1.000
_cell.length_b   1.000
_cell.length_c   1.000
_cell.angle_alpha   90.00
_cell.angle_beta   90.00
_cell.angle_gamma   90.00
#
_symmetry.space_group_name_H-M   'P 1'
#
loop_
_entity.id
_entity.type
_entity.pdbx_description
1 polymer ?
#
loop_
_entity_poly.entity_id
_entity_poly.type
_entity_poly.pdbx_seq_one_letter_code
_entity_poly.pdbx_strand_id
1 'polypeptide(L)'
;ILKQSSLGRSHRHKDCKNKLKKVIELSKSILNIPVDYLVGIVPGSDTGAIEIAMWNLLGSKPVTMLVWDSFGADWAKDIQLQLKLKDLDIIKADYGKLPNLNDLDFKGDVVFNWNGTTAGVCVPNGDWIKSSRHGLTICDATSAAFAMDIDWSKLDVGTFSWQKSLGGEAGHGIIILSPKAVDRINKYNPSWPIPKLFQLKKNNEINLDIFSGST
;
A
#
# COMPACT_ATOMS: atom_id res chain seq x y z
N ILE A 1 23.80 17.85 11.88
CA ILE A 1 22.61 16.98 11.75
C ILE A 1 22.32 16.30 13.09
N LEU A 2 23.25 15.59 13.71
CA LEU A 2 23.02 14.87 14.97
C LEU A 2 22.63 15.77 16.15
N LYS A 3 23.11 17.04 16.19
CA LYS A 3 22.73 18.01 17.24
C LYS A 3 21.22 18.35 17.24
N GLN A 4 20.53 18.18 16.11
CA GLN A 4 19.09 18.42 15.96
C GLN A 4 18.25 17.14 16.05
N SER A 5 18.90 15.99 16.25
CA SER A 5 18.21 14.71 16.36
C SER A 5 17.54 14.56 17.73
N SER A 6 16.50 13.73 17.79
CA SER A 6 15.79 13.40 19.03
C SER A 6 16.42 12.20 19.75
N LEU A 7 17.75 12.10 19.74
CA LEU A 7 18.49 11.00 20.38
C LEU A 7 18.12 10.86 21.86
N GLY A 8 18.01 9.62 22.34
CA GLY A 8 17.67 9.30 23.72
C GLY A 8 16.21 9.56 24.12
N ARG A 9 15.33 9.93 23.19
CA ARG A 9 13.89 10.13 23.44
C ARG A 9 13.07 9.00 22.88
N SER A 10 12.02 8.64 23.60
CA SER A 10 11.02 7.69 23.09
C SER A 10 10.30 8.27 21.85
N HIS A 11 9.98 7.40 20.89
CA HIS A 11 9.08 7.78 19.76
C HIS A 11 7.72 8.34 20.24
N ARG A 12 7.31 8.01 21.47
CA ARG A 12 6.08 8.53 22.10
C ARG A 12 6.22 9.95 22.65
N HIS A 13 7.46 10.51 22.71
CA HIS A 13 7.66 11.89 23.14
C HIS A 13 6.99 12.86 22.17
N LYS A 14 6.42 13.96 22.67
CA LYS A 14 5.68 14.96 21.87
C LYS A 14 6.44 15.41 20.63
N ASP A 15 7.73 15.73 20.77
CA ASP A 15 8.56 16.20 19.65
C ASP A 15 8.74 15.10 18.57
N CYS A 16 8.85 13.83 18.99
CA CYS A 16 8.99 12.72 18.05
C CYS A 16 7.66 12.47 17.31
N LYS A 17 6.55 12.50 18.01
CA LYS A 17 5.21 12.42 17.39
C LYS A 17 4.96 13.56 16.40
N ASN A 18 5.34 14.79 16.76
CA ASN A 18 5.23 15.94 15.85
C ASN A 18 6.09 15.77 14.59
N LYS A 19 7.28 15.15 14.70
CA LYS A 19 8.12 14.83 13.53
C LYS A 19 7.48 13.77 12.65
N LEU A 20 6.93 12.70 13.23
CA LEU A 20 6.22 11.66 12.48
C LEU A 20 4.99 12.23 11.76
N LYS A 21 4.21 13.04 12.46
CA LYS A 21 3.06 13.75 11.87
C LYS A 21 3.50 14.62 10.68
N LYS A 22 4.60 15.39 10.85
CA LYS A 22 5.15 16.20 9.77
C LYS A 22 5.60 15.36 8.57
N VAL A 23 6.18 14.17 8.78
CA VAL A 23 6.54 13.25 7.70
C VAL A 23 5.29 12.82 6.92
N ILE A 24 4.21 12.46 7.60
CA ILE A 24 2.94 12.12 6.97
C ILE A 24 2.39 13.30 6.14
N GLU A 25 2.33 14.49 6.73
CA GLU A 25 1.82 15.70 6.08
C GLU A 25 2.66 16.08 4.85
N LEU A 26 3.98 16.03 4.95
CA LEU A 26 4.88 16.32 3.83
C LEU A 26 4.76 15.26 2.72
N SER A 27 4.71 13.99 3.06
CA SER A 27 4.50 12.92 2.08
C SER A 27 3.20 13.13 1.31
N LYS A 28 2.11 13.44 2.02
CA LYS A 28 0.81 13.72 1.43
C LYS A 28 0.86 14.93 0.48
N SER A 29 1.51 16.01 0.90
CA SER A 29 1.63 17.23 0.11
C SER A 29 2.51 17.06 -1.12
N ILE A 30 3.71 16.45 -0.96
CA ILE A 30 4.69 16.31 -2.05
C ILE A 30 4.20 15.34 -3.12
N LEU A 31 3.55 14.25 -2.70
CA LEU A 31 3.00 13.26 -3.61
C LEU A 31 1.63 13.65 -4.19
N ASN A 32 1.07 14.79 -3.83
CA ASN A 32 -0.26 15.23 -4.24
C ASN A 32 -1.36 14.20 -3.92
N ILE A 33 -1.26 13.52 -2.76
CA ILE A 33 -2.27 12.55 -2.32
C ILE A 33 -3.56 13.30 -2.00
N PRO A 34 -4.74 12.81 -2.46
CA PRO A 34 -6.03 13.48 -2.19
C PRO A 34 -6.25 13.77 -0.70
N VAL A 35 -6.89 14.90 -0.41
CA VAL A 35 -7.03 15.42 0.95
C VAL A 35 -7.78 14.48 1.90
N ASP A 36 -8.72 13.71 1.37
CA ASP A 36 -9.58 12.75 2.07
C ASP A 36 -8.95 11.36 2.26
N TYR A 37 -7.74 11.14 1.71
CA TYR A 37 -7.00 9.88 1.92
C TYR A 37 -6.28 9.90 3.26
N LEU A 38 -6.17 8.74 3.88
CA LEU A 38 -5.34 8.53 5.06
C LEU A 38 -3.93 8.09 4.65
N VAL A 39 -2.92 8.62 5.31
CA VAL A 39 -1.51 8.23 5.13
C VAL A 39 -0.95 7.82 6.48
N GLY A 40 -0.48 6.59 6.60
CA GLY A 40 0.00 6.01 7.86
C GLY A 40 1.40 5.43 7.75
N ILE A 41 2.11 5.39 8.87
CA ILE A 41 3.41 4.74 9.01
C ILE A 41 3.19 3.37 9.64
N VAL A 42 3.69 2.31 9.00
CA VAL A 42 3.55 0.93 9.45
C VAL A 42 4.91 0.24 9.52
N PRO A 43 5.06 -0.84 10.31
CA PRO A 43 6.33 -1.55 10.43
C PRO A 43 6.63 -2.43 9.22
N GLY A 44 7.90 -2.82 9.05
CA GLY A 44 8.32 -3.91 8.16
C GLY A 44 8.56 -3.48 6.72
N SER A 45 8.96 -2.21 6.47
CA SER A 45 9.20 -1.69 5.14
C SER A 45 7.95 -1.77 4.26
N ASP A 46 8.11 -1.78 2.94
CA ASP A 46 6.97 -1.98 2.04
C ASP A 46 6.40 -3.40 2.10
N THR A 47 7.23 -4.40 2.34
CA THR A 47 6.74 -5.76 2.57
C THR A 47 5.67 -5.78 3.65
N GLY A 48 5.93 -5.15 4.80
CA GLY A 48 4.91 -5.01 5.84
C GLY A 48 3.71 -4.18 5.40
N ALA A 49 3.91 -3.08 4.65
CA ALA A 49 2.82 -2.21 4.22
C ALA A 49 1.86 -2.90 3.24
N ILE A 50 2.39 -3.60 2.23
CA ILE A 50 1.56 -4.32 1.25
C ILE A 50 0.90 -5.56 1.88
N GLU A 51 1.59 -6.31 2.73
CA GLU A 51 0.99 -7.42 3.47
C GLU A 51 -0.13 -6.92 4.40
N ILE A 52 0.09 -5.83 5.15
CA ILE A 52 -0.95 -5.21 5.97
C ILE A 52 -2.19 -4.86 5.11
N ALA A 53 -1.98 -4.29 3.92
CA ALA A 53 -3.09 -3.99 3.00
C ALA A 53 -3.82 -5.27 2.59
N MET A 54 -3.10 -6.29 2.13
CA MET A 54 -3.69 -7.55 1.66
C MET A 54 -4.44 -8.29 2.79
N TRP A 55 -3.85 -8.41 3.98
CA TRP A 55 -4.46 -9.10 5.13
C TRP A 55 -5.73 -8.43 5.64
N ASN A 56 -5.85 -7.10 5.53
CA ASN A 56 -7.02 -6.36 6.02
C ASN A 56 -8.13 -6.20 4.97
N LEU A 57 -7.82 -6.24 3.68
CA LEU A 57 -8.73 -5.77 2.64
C LEU A 57 -9.18 -6.84 1.66
N LEU A 58 -8.34 -7.88 1.38
CA LEU A 58 -8.67 -8.91 0.41
C LEU A 58 -9.66 -9.95 0.96
N GLY A 59 -10.32 -10.67 0.06
CA GLY A 59 -11.24 -11.77 0.37
C GLY A 59 -12.71 -11.38 0.46
N SER A 60 -13.05 -10.08 0.41
CA SER A 60 -14.46 -9.65 0.30
C SER A 60 -14.97 -9.65 -1.15
N LYS A 61 -14.08 -9.72 -2.11
CA LYS A 61 -14.32 -9.76 -3.56
C LYS A 61 -13.30 -10.68 -4.23
N PRO A 62 -13.56 -11.15 -5.46
CA PRO A 62 -12.55 -11.79 -6.30
C PRO A 62 -11.33 -10.89 -6.44
N VAL A 63 -10.15 -11.49 -6.59
CA VAL A 63 -8.88 -10.77 -6.69
C VAL A 63 -8.20 -11.09 -8.01
N THR A 64 -7.78 -10.06 -8.73
CA THR A 64 -6.85 -10.17 -9.85
C THR A 64 -5.49 -9.65 -9.41
N MET A 65 -4.47 -10.52 -9.43
CA MET A 65 -3.08 -10.15 -9.15
C MET A 65 -2.30 -10.06 -10.45
N LEU A 66 -1.73 -8.89 -10.74
CA LEU A 66 -0.91 -8.66 -11.93
C LEU A 66 0.57 -8.89 -11.59
N VAL A 67 1.25 -9.71 -12.40
CA VAL A 67 2.62 -10.13 -12.12
C VAL A 67 3.50 -9.92 -13.35
N TRP A 68 4.57 -9.14 -13.21
CA TRP A 68 5.59 -8.89 -14.24
C TRP A 68 7.02 -8.84 -13.69
N ASP A 69 7.20 -9.07 -12.40
CA ASP A 69 8.51 -9.19 -11.77
C ASP A 69 8.49 -10.14 -10.55
N SER A 70 9.63 -10.23 -9.85
CA SER A 70 9.77 -11.11 -8.68
C SER A 70 8.93 -10.64 -7.50
N PHE A 71 8.83 -9.33 -7.23
CA PHE A 71 8.05 -8.81 -6.10
C PHE A 71 6.55 -9.09 -6.30
N GLY A 72 6.01 -8.79 -7.47
CA GLY A 72 4.63 -9.15 -7.80
C GLY A 72 4.35 -10.64 -7.70
N ALA A 73 5.35 -11.48 -8.05
CA ALA A 73 5.24 -12.93 -7.88
C ALA A 73 5.21 -13.35 -6.40
N ASP A 74 5.91 -12.65 -5.52
CA ASP A 74 5.88 -12.94 -4.09
C ASP A 74 4.54 -12.51 -3.47
N TRP A 75 3.99 -11.35 -3.83
CA TRP A 75 2.63 -10.96 -3.41
C TRP A 75 1.56 -11.95 -3.90
N ALA A 76 1.70 -12.47 -5.12
CA ALA A 76 0.80 -13.52 -5.63
C ALA A 76 0.86 -14.79 -4.78
N LYS A 77 2.07 -15.22 -4.36
CA LYS A 77 2.26 -16.37 -3.47
C LYS A 77 1.60 -16.14 -2.11
N ASP A 78 1.71 -14.94 -1.54
CA ASP A 78 1.09 -14.62 -0.26
C ASP A 78 -0.43 -14.72 -0.34
N ILE A 79 -1.03 -14.16 -1.38
CA ILE A 79 -2.48 -14.26 -1.61
C ILE A 79 -2.90 -15.73 -1.79
N GLN A 80 -2.13 -16.50 -2.55
CA GLN A 80 -2.45 -17.89 -2.88
C GLN A 80 -2.19 -18.85 -1.70
N LEU A 81 -1.04 -18.75 -1.05
CA LEU A 81 -0.56 -19.75 -0.10
C LEU A 81 -0.83 -19.38 1.36
N GLN A 82 -0.82 -18.08 1.70
CA GLN A 82 -1.03 -17.60 3.07
C GLN A 82 -2.50 -17.24 3.29
N LEU A 83 -3.08 -16.37 2.46
CA LEU A 83 -4.49 -16.01 2.55
C LEU A 83 -5.42 -17.09 1.98
N LYS A 84 -4.90 -17.97 1.12
CA LYS A 84 -5.62 -19.12 0.51
C LYS A 84 -6.93 -18.70 -0.16
N LEU A 85 -6.90 -17.56 -0.86
CA LEU A 85 -8.08 -17.09 -1.57
C LEU A 85 -8.43 -18.04 -2.72
N LYS A 86 -9.72 -18.41 -2.80
CA LYS A 86 -10.23 -19.29 -3.86
C LYS A 86 -10.52 -18.52 -5.16
N ASP A 87 -11.04 -17.30 -5.02
CA ASP A 87 -11.39 -16.43 -6.14
C ASP A 87 -10.20 -15.51 -6.48
N LEU A 88 -9.09 -16.12 -6.90
CA LEU A 88 -7.85 -15.47 -7.28
C LEU A 88 -7.54 -15.77 -8.74
N ASP A 89 -7.40 -14.71 -9.56
CA ASP A 89 -6.85 -14.77 -10.91
C ASP A 89 -5.44 -14.13 -10.91
N ILE A 90 -4.45 -14.85 -11.45
CA ILE A 90 -3.07 -14.36 -11.55
C ILE A 90 -2.75 -14.14 -13.03
N ILE A 91 -2.74 -12.88 -13.44
CA ILE A 91 -2.37 -12.48 -14.80
C ILE A 91 -0.87 -12.21 -14.84
N LYS A 92 -0.12 -13.15 -15.41
CA LYS A 92 1.34 -13.08 -15.48
C LYS A 92 1.79 -12.69 -16.88
N ALA A 93 2.64 -11.68 -16.98
CA ALA A 93 3.37 -11.36 -18.20
C ALA A 93 4.78 -11.96 -18.17
N ASP A 94 5.40 -12.08 -19.35
CA ASP A 94 6.82 -12.39 -19.45
C ASP A 94 7.65 -11.33 -18.72
N TYR A 95 8.81 -11.72 -18.23
CA TYR A 95 9.74 -10.81 -17.58
C TYR A 95 10.11 -9.62 -18.51
N GLY A 96 9.95 -8.41 -18.00
CA GLY A 96 10.18 -7.21 -18.79
C GLY A 96 9.01 -6.76 -19.69
N LYS A 97 7.83 -7.41 -19.57
CA LYS A 97 6.61 -7.04 -20.31
C LYS A 97 5.46 -6.77 -19.36
N LEU A 98 4.49 -5.98 -19.81
CA LEU A 98 3.20 -5.80 -19.14
C LEU A 98 2.14 -6.70 -19.80
N PRO A 99 1.15 -7.19 -19.03
CA PRO A 99 -0.06 -7.78 -19.60
C PRO A 99 -0.90 -6.70 -20.29
N ASN A 100 -1.94 -7.10 -21.03
CA ASN A 100 -2.89 -6.13 -21.57
C ASN A 100 -3.76 -5.55 -20.43
N LEU A 101 -3.42 -4.35 -19.99
CA LEU A 101 -4.10 -3.67 -18.89
C LEU A 101 -5.53 -3.23 -19.23
N ASN A 102 -5.88 -3.08 -20.54
CA ASN A 102 -7.19 -2.59 -20.97
C ASN A 102 -8.30 -3.65 -20.84
N ASP A 103 -7.93 -4.93 -20.77
CA ASP A 103 -8.88 -6.04 -20.69
C ASP A 103 -9.29 -6.38 -19.26
N LEU A 104 -8.79 -5.65 -18.27
CA LEU A 104 -9.05 -5.94 -16.86
C LEU A 104 -10.50 -5.68 -16.46
N ASP A 105 -11.05 -6.62 -15.68
CA ASP A 105 -12.35 -6.46 -15.04
C ASP A 105 -12.19 -5.92 -13.62
N PHE A 106 -12.65 -4.71 -13.40
CA PHE A 106 -12.60 -4.03 -12.10
C PHE A 106 -13.82 -4.32 -11.19
N LYS A 107 -14.56 -5.42 -11.43
CA LYS A 107 -15.59 -5.90 -10.48
C LYS A 107 -14.97 -6.42 -9.19
N GLY A 108 -13.83 -7.12 -9.31
CA GLY A 108 -12.96 -7.57 -8.21
C GLY A 108 -11.89 -6.57 -7.83
N ASP A 109 -11.11 -6.93 -6.82
CA ASP A 109 -9.94 -6.18 -6.39
C ASP A 109 -8.78 -6.45 -7.35
N VAL A 110 -7.98 -5.42 -7.66
CA VAL A 110 -6.79 -5.54 -8.52
C VAL A 110 -5.57 -5.17 -7.71
N VAL A 111 -4.60 -6.10 -7.62
CA VAL A 111 -3.34 -5.91 -6.91
C VAL A 111 -2.20 -5.90 -7.92
N PHE A 112 -1.29 -4.94 -7.83
CA PHE A 112 -0.19 -4.81 -8.77
C PHE A 112 0.95 -3.96 -8.22
N ASN A 113 2.13 -4.04 -8.85
CA ASN A 113 3.25 -3.15 -8.60
C ASN A 113 3.24 -2.02 -9.64
N TRP A 114 3.51 -0.76 -9.23
CA TRP A 114 3.58 0.33 -10.21
C TRP A 114 4.68 0.11 -11.24
N ASN A 115 5.82 -0.39 -10.77
CA ASN A 115 6.93 -0.79 -11.63
C ASN A 115 7.57 -2.07 -11.14
N GLY A 116 8.10 -2.86 -12.08
CA GLY A 116 8.89 -4.05 -11.79
C GLY A 116 10.34 -3.67 -11.52
N THR A 117 10.73 -3.58 -10.25
CA THR A 117 12.09 -3.20 -9.83
C THR A 117 13.16 -4.11 -10.46
N THR A 118 12.88 -5.41 -10.57
CA THR A 118 13.80 -6.39 -11.14
C THR A 118 13.67 -6.55 -12.65
N ALA A 119 12.51 -6.26 -13.21
CA ALA A 119 12.20 -6.41 -14.64
C ALA A 119 12.43 -5.13 -15.46
N GLY A 120 12.54 -3.96 -14.81
CA GLY A 120 12.70 -2.68 -15.48
C GLY A 120 11.44 -2.21 -16.22
N VAL A 121 10.28 -2.82 -15.95
CA VAL A 121 9.00 -2.48 -16.58
C VAL A 121 8.20 -1.56 -15.67
N CYS A 122 7.41 -0.67 -16.24
CA CYS A 122 6.56 0.27 -15.49
C CYS A 122 5.21 0.41 -16.18
N VAL A 123 4.13 0.51 -15.40
CA VAL A 123 2.84 0.92 -15.98
C VAL A 123 2.95 2.32 -16.55
N PRO A 124 2.34 2.61 -17.72
CA PRO A 124 2.55 3.90 -18.38
C PRO A 124 1.95 5.08 -17.59
N ASN A 125 0.83 4.85 -16.95
CA ASN A 125 0.08 5.80 -16.12
C ASN A 125 -1.06 5.09 -15.39
N GLY A 126 -2.01 5.84 -14.80
CA GLY A 126 -3.21 5.30 -14.13
C GLY A 126 -4.47 5.25 -15.02
N ASP A 127 -4.41 5.60 -16.31
CA ASP A 127 -5.61 5.77 -17.16
C ASP A 127 -6.34 4.46 -17.45
N TRP A 128 -5.63 3.33 -17.43
CA TRP A 128 -6.22 1.98 -17.56
C TRP A 128 -7.11 1.59 -16.36
N ILE A 129 -6.97 2.29 -15.22
CA ILE A 129 -7.78 2.03 -14.03
C ILE A 129 -9.13 2.73 -14.17
N LYS A 130 -10.20 1.95 -14.33
CA LYS A 130 -11.56 2.45 -14.55
C LYS A 130 -12.08 3.22 -13.35
N SER A 131 -12.66 4.38 -13.56
CA SER A 131 -13.29 5.19 -12.49
C SER A 131 -14.52 4.49 -11.90
N SER A 132 -15.25 3.70 -12.72
CA SER A 132 -16.45 2.94 -12.31
C SER A 132 -16.13 1.59 -11.66
N ARG A 133 -14.94 1.42 -11.10
CA ARG A 133 -14.50 0.17 -10.46
C ARG A 133 -15.29 -0.14 -9.19
N HIS A 134 -15.71 -1.40 -9.05
CA HIS A 134 -16.37 -1.90 -7.85
C HIS A 134 -15.39 -2.45 -6.81
N GLY A 135 -14.29 -3.07 -7.26
CA GLY A 135 -13.19 -3.53 -6.43
C GLY A 135 -12.24 -2.42 -6.02
N LEU A 136 -11.28 -2.75 -5.16
CA LEU A 136 -10.16 -1.87 -4.79
C LEU A 136 -9.01 -2.04 -5.78
N THR A 137 -8.27 -0.96 -6.02
CA THR A 137 -6.96 -1.00 -6.65
C THR A 137 -5.90 -0.84 -5.57
N ILE A 138 -5.05 -1.86 -5.43
CA ILE A 138 -4.00 -1.95 -4.41
C ILE A 138 -2.65 -1.98 -5.13
N CYS A 139 -1.80 -1.01 -4.88
CA CYS A 139 -0.55 -0.82 -5.60
C CYS A 139 0.64 -0.74 -4.66
N ASP A 140 1.62 -1.64 -4.88
CA ASP A 140 2.98 -1.45 -4.39
C ASP A 140 3.68 -0.43 -5.29
N ALA A 141 3.96 0.75 -4.74
CA ALA A 141 4.63 1.85 -5.43
C ALA A 141 6.02 2.14 -4.85
N THR A 142 6.66 1.18 -4.22
CA THR A 142 7.89 1.34 -3.43
C THR A 142 9.00 2.06 -4.16
N SER A 143 9.31 1.67 -5.38
CA SER A 143 10.36 2.33 -6.16
C SER A 143 9.85 3.43 -7.08
N ALA A 144 8.54 3.63 -7.14
CA ALA A 144 7.91 4.68 -7.94
C ALA A 144 7.62 5.95 -7.15
N ALA A 145 7.22 5.82 -5.88
CA ALA A 145 6.91 6.97 -5.03
C ALA A 145 8.11 7.93 -4.93
N PHE A 146 7.86 9.22 -5.10
CA PHE A 146 8.84 10.31 -5.22
C PHE A 146 9.77 10.30 -6.44
N ALA A 147 9.71 9.26 -7.28
CA ALA A 147 10.51 9.15 -8.50
C ALA A 147 9.68 9.25 -9.77
N MET A 148 8.40 8.95 -9.71
CA MET A 148 7.48 8.90 -10.84
C MET A 148 6.20 9.66 -10.51
N ASP A 149 5.53 10.17 -11.53
CA ASP A 149 4.20 10.76 -11.39
C ASP A 149 3.16 9.64 -11.23
N ILE A 150 2.48 9.65 -10.11
CA ILE A 150 1.41 8.71 -9.78
C ILE A 150 0.13 9.50 -9.54
N ASP A 151 -0.92 9.20 -10.28
CA ASP A 151 -2.26 9.67 -9.95
C ASP A 151 -2.86 8.82 -8.82
N TRP A 152 -2.63 9.26 -7.59
CA TRP A 152 -3.10 8.57 -6.40
C TRP A 152 -4.62 8.47 -6.32
N SER A 153 -5.37 9.30 -7.04
CA SER A 153 -6.85 9.23 -7.09
C SER A 153 -7.35 7.96 -7.78
N LYS A 154 -6.49 7.31 -8.58
CA LYS A 154 -6.77 6.01 -9.22
C LYS A 154 -6.52 4.82 -8.29
N LEU A 155 -5.82 5.02 -7.18
CA LEU A 155 -5.44 3.95 -6.25
C LEU A 155 -6.31 4.01 -5.00
N ASP A 156 -6.92 2.89 -4.64
CA ASP A 156 -7.63 2.80 -3.36
C ASP A 156 -6.66 2.53 -2.21
N VAL A 157 -5.57 1.81 -2.50
CA VAL A 157 -4.46 1.59 -1.59
C VAL A 157 -3.15 1.78 -2.34
N GLY A 158 -2.25 2.55 -1.78
CA GLY A 158 -0.87 2.64 -2.23
C GLY A 158 0.09 2.34 -1.09
N THR A 159 1.19 1.66 -1.38
CA THR A 159 2.24 1.39 -0.40
C THR A 159 3.61 1.78 -0.92
N PHE A 160 4.48 2.21 -0.02
CA PHE A 160 5.89 2.42 -0.32
C PHE A 160 6.73 2.42 0.96
N SER A 161 8.04 2.50 0.81
CA SER A 161 8.98 2.58 1.93
C SER A 161 10.11 3.57 1.65
N TRP A 162 10.87 3.92 2.69
CA TRP A 162 11.78 5.07 2.66
C TRP A 162 13.16 4.78 2.06
N GLN A 163 13.53 3.51 1.89
CA GLN A 163 14.87 3.12 1.42
C GLN A 163 15.11 3.27 -0.10
N LYS A 164 14.14 3.71 -0.86
CA LYS A 164 14.28 3.97 -2.30
C LYS A 164 14.59 5.44 -2.56
N SER A 165 13.71 6.18 -3.19
CA SER A 165 13.93 7.58 -3.59
C SER A 165 14.29 8.51 -2.42
N LEU A 166 13.77 8.25 -1.22
CA LEU A 166 14.06 9.05 -0.03
C LEU A 166 15.41 8.71 0.63
N GLY A 167 16.05 7.58 0.27
CA GLY A 167 17.35 7.16 0.80
C GLY A 167 17.37 6.90 2.31
N GLY A 168 16.23 6.58 2.89
CA GLY A 168 16.10 6.28 4.32
C GLY A 168 16.31 4.80 4.65
N GLU A 169 16.09 4.45 5.92
CA GLU A 169 16.18 3.09 6.42
C GLU A 169 14.93 2.27 6.04
N ALA A 170 15.11 0.97 5.82
CA ALA A 170 14.05 0.03 5.44
C ALA A 170 13.15 -0.44 6.60
N GLY A 171 13.15 0.26 7.74
CA GLY A 171 12.42 -0.16 8.94
C GLY A 171 10.91 0.08 8.90
N HIS A 172 10.46 1.03 8.08
CA HIS A 172 9.06 1.47 8.04
C HIS A 172 8.54 1.48 6.62
N GLY A 173 7.26 1.10 6.48
CA GLY A 173 6.47 1.30 5.29
C GLY A 173 5.47 2.45 5.47
N ILE A 174 4.96 2.92 4.36
CA ILE A 174 3.85 3.86 4.29
C ILE A 174 2.66 3.17 3.64
N ILE A 175 1.51 3.32 4.24
CA ILE A 175 0.24 2.89 3.67
C ILE A 175 -0.65 4.10 3.42
N ILE A 176 -1.22 4.16 2.22
CA ILE A 176 -2.14 5.21 1.76
C ILE A 176 -3.49 4.54 1.53
N LEU A 177 -4.55 5.07 2.11
CA LEU A 177 -5.90 4.51 2.03
C LEU A 177 -6.88 5.54 1.51
N SER A 178 -7.61 5.22 0.44
CA SER A 178 -8.76 6.00 -0.02
C SER A 178 -9.94 5.88 0.96
N PRO A 179 -10.94 6.79 0.91
CA PRO A 179 -12.17 6.63 1.67
C PRO A 179 -12.88 5.28 1.42
N LYS A 180 -12.78 4.75 0.19
CA LYS A 180 -13.34 3.44 -0.17
C LYS A 180 -12.62 2.29 0.52
N ALA A 181 -11.29 2.35 0.64
CA ALA A 181 -10.52 1.37 1.38
C ALA A 181 -10.82 1.44 2.89
N VAL A 182 -10.93 2.65 3.46
CA VAL A 182 -11.32 2.87 4.85
C VAL A 182 -12.72 2.30 5.12
N ASP A 183 -13.68 2.56 4.24
CA ASP A 183 -15.04 2.01 4.35
C ASP A 183 -15.02 0.47 4.36
N ARG A 184 -14.20 -0.15 3.49
CA ARG A 184 -14.04 -1.60 3.49
C ARG A 184 -13.43 -2.10 4.80
N ILE A 185 -12.37 -1.47 5.31
CA ILE A 185 -11.79 -1.84 6.60
C ILE A 185 -12.85 -1.82 7.70
N ASN A 186 -13.68 -0.79 7.79
CA ASN A 186 -14.70 -0.67 8.81
C ASN A 186 -15.79 -1.75 8.72
N LYS A 187 -16.19 -2.15 7.50
CA LYS A 187 -17.32 -3.07 7.27
C LYS A 187 -16.93 -4.53 7.13
N TYR A 188 -15.70 -4.84 6.72
CA TYR A 188 -15.24 -6.19 6.42
C TYR A 188 -14.34 -6.75 7.53
N ASN A 189 -14.56 -8.01 7.87
CA ASN A 189 -13.68 -8.79 8.75
C ASN A 189 -13.18 -10.00 7.97
N PRO A 190 -11.88 -10.10 7.70
CA PRO A 190 -11.29 -11.27 7.06
C PRO A 190 -11.54 -12.56 7.84
N SER A 191 -11.63 -13.69 7.13
CA SER A 191 -11.86 -15.00 7.74
C SER A 191 -10.61 -15.62 8.39
N TRP A 192 -9.44 -15.02 8.17
CA TRP A 192 -8.16 -15.43 8.76
C TRP A 192 -7.75 -14.54 9.91
N PRO A 193 -6.90 -15.04 10.83
CA PRO A 193 -6.36 -14.23 11.91
C PRO A 193 -5.41 -13.16 11.35
N ILE A 194 -5.58 -11.91 11.79
CA ILE A 194 -4.67 -10.81 11.46
C ILE A 194 -3.68 -10.66 12.63
N PRO A 195 -2.36 -10.79 12.38
CA PRO A 195 -1.35 -10.53 13.39
C PRO A 195 -1.52 -9.14 14.01
N LYS A 196 -1.22 -8.99 15.31
CA LYS A 196 -1.42 -7.71 16.01
C LYS A 196 -0.76 -6.51 15.31
N LEU A 197 0.44 -6.71 14.74
CA LEU A 197 1.17 -5.66 14.02
C LEU A 197 0.52 -5.26 12.68
N PHE A 198 -0.34 -6.14 12.14
CA PHE A 198 -1.03 -5.92 10.87
C PHE A 198 -2.44 -5.33 11.06
N GLN A 199 -2.93 -5.24 12.29
CA GLN A 199 -4.30 -4.78 12.56
C GLN A 199 -4.45 -3.29 12.27
N LEU A 200 -5.23 -2.96 11.24
CA LEU A 200 -5.64 -1.60 10.93
C LEU A 200 -6.89 -1.15 11.70
N LYS A 201 -7.56 -2.08 12.40
CA LYS A 201 -8.74 -1.79 13.23
C LYS A 201 -8.42 -1.71 14.72
N LYS A 202 -9.18 -0.85 15.40
CA LYS A 202 -9.27 -0.79 16.86
C LYS A 202 -10.75 -0.55 17.20
N ASN A 203 -11.35 -1.40 18.05
CA ASN A 203 -12.76 -1.31 18.42
C ASN A 203 -13.72 -1.33 17.19
N ASN A 204 -13.45 -2.21 16.24
CA ASN A 204 -14.19 -2.39 14.97
C ASN A 204 -14.14 -1.20 13.99
N GLU A 205 -13.34 -0.19 14.24
CA GLU A 205 -13.13 0.95 13.33
C GLU A 205 -11.65 1.10 12.98
N ILE A 206 -11.37 1.84 11.92
CA ILE A 206 -9.99 2.16 11.53
C ILE A 206 -9.24 2.80 12.71
N ASN A 207 -8.04 2.31 12.98
CA ASN A 207 -7.18 2.87 14.03
C ASN A 207 -6.48 4.15 13.56
N LEU A 208 -7.10 5.30 13.80
CA LEU A 208 -6.57 6.60 13.38
C LEU A 208 -5.21 6.95 14.02
N ASP A 209 -4.80 6.28 15.09
CA ASP A 209 -3.48 6.51 15.69
C ASP A 209 -2.35 6.23 14.68
N ILE A 210 -2.50 5.22 13.81
CA ILE A 210 -1.56 4.87 12.74
C ILE A 210 -1.35 6.03 11.75
N PHE A 211 -2.41 6.82 11.51
CA PHE A 211 -2.46 7.88 10.51
C PHE A 211 -2.21 9.27 11.10
N SER A 212 -1.96 9.37 12.39
CA SER A 212 -1.72 10.63 13.10
C SER A 212 -0.26 10.84 13.53
N GLY A 213 0.63 9.85 13.29
CA GLY A 213 1.98 9.82 13.85
C GLY A 213 1.99 9.59 15.37
N SER A 214 0.92 9.03 15.93
CA SER A 214 0.76 8.83 17.39
C SER A 214 1.10 7.41 17.86
N THR A 215 1.44 6.51 16.96
CA THR A 215 1.83 5.11 17.24
C THR A 215 3.25 4.98 17.73
#